data_a2fdf4c7595b953295e1571f74d6a06b
#
_entry.id   a2fdf4c7595b953295e1571f74d6a06b
#
_cell.length_a   1.000
_cell.length_b   1.000
_cell.length_c   1.000
_cell.angle_alpha   90.00
_cell.angle_beta   90.00
_cell.angle_gamma   90.00
#
_symmetry.space_group_name_H-M   'P 1'
#
loop_
_entity.id
_entity.type
_entity.pdbx_description
1 polymer ?
#
loop_
_entity_poly.entity_id
_entity_poly.type
_entity_poly.pdbx_seq_one_letter_code
_entity_poly.pdbx_strand_id
1 'polypeptide(L)'
;MRADKRDTDNDKADEYPTGLNTRVPMLRINALSKQILTCDDTFQFEVEYQYDEPNSYYLAIAMHDIKRGGVTYDTGANVIKLNQHGHCKVKFEVPLKLFNNGEFKLVVSLRTQNAENPNLTDMVAFTNDDNCCIFAVRDERTRDYALLNDNALQIKQIR
;
A
#
# COMPACT_ATOMS: atom_id res chain seq x y z
N MET A 1 15.88 -30.66 9.07
CA MET A 1 14.94 -30.32 8.01
C MET A 1 14.28 -28.97 8.21
N ARG A 2 13.52 -28.80 9.26
CA ARG A 2 12.96 -27.49 9.58
C ARG A 2 14.03 -26.46 9.89
N ALA A 3 15.16 -26.87 10.44
CA ALA A 3 16.28 -25.99 10.76
C ALA A 3 16.92 -25.39 9.49
N ASP A 4 17.19 -26.22 8.49
CA ASP A 4 17.83 -25.76 7.25
C ASP A 4 16.89 -24.81 6.48
N LYS A 5 15.62 -25.15 6.42
CA LYS A 5 14.61 -24.27 5.82
C LYS A 5 14.45 -22.98 6.63
N ARG A 6 14.59 -23.07 7.94
CA ARG A 6 14.50 -21.93 8.84
C ARG A 6 15.69 -20.99 8.67
N ASP A 7 16.89 -21.52 8.47
CA ASP A 7 18.09 -20.72 8.25
C ASP A 7 18.00 -19.97 6.92
N THR A 8 17.52 -20.65 5.87
CA THR A 8 17.28 -20.01 4.57
C THR A 8 16.18 -18.95 4.65
N ASP A 9 15.12 -19.26 5.38
CA ASP A 9 14.03 -18.30 5.60
C ASP A 9 14.47 -17.14 6.50
N ASN A 10 15.38 -17.38 7.46
CA ASN A 10 15.92 -16.33 8.30
C ASN A 10 16.82 -15.37 7.55
N ASP A 11 17.63 -15.83 6.60
CA ASP A 11 18.42 -14.95 5.75
C ASP A 11 17.50 -14.01 4.93
N LYS A 12 16.41 -14.54 4.40
CA LYS A 12 15.38 -13.75 3.76
C LYS A 12 14.59 -12.91 4.77
N ALA A 13 14.32 -13.46 5.94
CA ALA A 13 13.59 -12.79 7.00
C ALA A 13 14.39 -11.62 7.58
N ASP A 14 15.71 -11.74 7.71
CA ASP A 14 16.56 -10.63 8.14
C ASP A 14 16.55 -9.49 7.12
N GLU A 15 16.35 -9.83 5.85
CA GLU A 15 16.17 -8.84 4.78
C GLU A 15 14.74 -8.28 4.76
N TYR A 16 13.71 -9.10 4.98
CA TYR A 16 12.31 -8.76 4.80
C TYR A 16 11.46 -8.54 6.05
N PRO A 17 11.86 -8.86 7.29
CA PRO A 17 10.95 -8.69 8.44
C PRO A 17 10.49 -7.26 8.65
N THR A 18 11.37 -6.30 8.37
CA THR A 18 11.05 -4.88 8.44
C THR A 18 10.56 -4.32 7.10
N GLY A 19 10.60 -5.14 6.03
CA GLY A 19 10.32 -4.70 4.68
C GLY A 19 11.41 -3.85 4.05
N LEU A 20 12.49 -3.60 4.79
CA LEU A 20 13.59 -2.72 4.40
C LEU A 20 14.87 -3.52 4.18
N ASN A 21 15.81 -2.93 3.44
CA ASN A 21 17.13 -3.53 3.18
C ASN A 21 18.13 -2.43 2.84
N THR A 22 19.36 -2.83 2.45
CA THR A 22 20.41 -1.86 2.12
C THR A 22 20.10 -1.01 0.90
N ARG A 23 19.30 -1.51 -0.02
CA ARG A 23 18.86 -0.75 -1.20
C ARG A 23 17.84 0.31 -0.84
N VAL A 24 16.96 0.03 0.11
CA VAL A 24 15.92 0.93 0.61
C VAL A 24 15.98 0.94 2.13
N PRO A 25 16.90 1.72 2.73
CA PRO A 25 17.08 1.72 4.18
C PRO A 25 15.94 2.41 4.92
N MET A 26 15.12 3.19 4.23
CA MET A 26 13.98 3.86 4.82
C MET A 26 12.79 3.86 3.87
N LEU A 27 11.64 3.48 4.39
CA LEU A 27 10.35 3.53 3.70
C LEU A 27 9.26 3.56 4.76
N ARG A 28 8.46 4.61 4.77
CA ARG A 28 7.36 4.73 5.74
C ARG A 28 6.23 5.59 5.18
N ILE A 29 5.05 5.45 5.76
CA ILE A 29 3.87 6.22 5.40
C ILE A 29 3.50 7.10 6.58
N ASN A 30 3.40 8.39 6.34
CA ASN A 30 3.00 9.38 7.33
C ASN A 30 1.61 9.92 6.98
N ALA A 31 0.67 9.84 7.92
CA ALA A 31 -0.65 10.44 7.73
C ALA A 31 -0.52 11.96 7.76
N LEU A 32 -1.12 12.64 6.78
CA LEU A 32 -1.16 14.10 6.71
C LEU A 32 -2.53 14.65 7.12
N SER A 33 -3.56 13.84 7.09
CA SER A 33 -4.90 14.20 7.57
C SER A 33 -5.22 13.40 8.82
N LYS A 34 -6.35 13.71 9.45
CA LYS A 34 -6.85 12.90 10.58
C LYS A 34 -7.07 11.45 10.13
N GLN A 35 -7.03 10.53 11.07
CA GLN A 35 -7.09 9.11 10.77
C GLN A 35 -8.49 8.50 10.89
N ILE A 36 -9.45 9.27 11.40
CA ILE A 36 -10.87 8.88 11.43
C ILE A 36 -11.63 9.87 10.56
N LEU A 37 -12.21 9.38 9.48
CA LEU A 37 -12.80 10.19 8.43
C LEU A 37 -14.20 9.68 8.08
N THR A 38 -14.94 10.51 7.35
CA THR A 38 -16.21 10.08 6.75
C THR A 38 -15.99 9.77 5.26
N CYS A 39 -17.00 9.22 4.60
CA CYS A 39 -16.91 8.90 3.18
C CYS A 39 -16.85 10.16 2.28
N ASP A 40 -17.14 11.35 2.81
CA ASP A 40 -16.99 12.62 2.08
C ASP A 40 -15.59 13.21 2.16
N ASP A 41 -14.75 12.66 3.03
CA ASP A 41 -13.40 13.15 3.23
C ASP A 41 -12.43 12.56 2.20
N THR A 42 -11.28 13.20 2.12
CA THR A 42 -10.13 12.71 1.38
C THR A 42 -9.01 12.45 2.37
N PHE A 43 -8.48 11.22 2.38
CA PHE A 43 -7.34 10.87 3.22
C PHE A 43 -6.05 11.28 2.50
N GLN A 44 -5.23 12.09 3.18
CA GLN A 44 -3.94 12.52 2.66
C GLN A 44 -2.81 11.84 3.44
N PHE A 45 -1.81 11.38 2.72
CA PHE A 45 -0.64 10.73 3.30
C PHE A 45 0.60 11.04 2.48
N GLU A 46 1.74 10.81 3.10
CA GLU A 46 3.04 11.02 2.51
C GLU A 46 3.83 9.71 2.60
N VAL A 47 4.47 9.34 1.51
CA VAL A 47 5.43 8.23 1.51
C VAL A 47 6.82 8.84 1.57
N GLU A 48 7.54 8.50 2.61
CA GLU A 48 8.92 8.93 2.81
C GLU A 48 9.84 7.74 2.64
N TYR A 49 10.87 7.90 1.83
CA TYR A 49 11.78 6.79 1.51
C TYR A 49 13.16 7.31 1.12
N GLN A 50 14.12 6.40 1.13
CA GLN A 50 15.45 6.67 0.57
C GLN A 50 15.79 5.60 -0.46
N TYR A 51 16.15 6.07 -1.66
CA TYR A 51 16.54 5.20 -2.77
C TYR A 51 17.52 5.93 -3.67
N ASP A 52 18.73 5.36 -3.83
CA ASP A 52 19.85 6.03 -4.50
C ASP A 52 20.25 5.38 -5.82
N GLU A 53 19.65 4.25 -6.19
CA GLU A 53 20.00 3.56 -7.43
C GLU A 53 19.53 4.38 -8.66
N PRO A 54 20.30 4.41 -9.74
CA PRO A 54 20.03 5.31 -10.88
C PRO A 54 18.89 4.86 -11.79
N ASN A 55 18.37 3.66 -11.61
CA ASN A 55 17.31 3.11 -12.46
C ASN A 55 15.95 3.70 -12.12
N SER A 56 15.01 3.57 -13.04
CA SER A 56 13.61 3.89 -12.78
C SER A 56 13.02 2.93 -11.75
N TYR A 57 12.16 3.46 -10.91
CA TYR A 57 11.49 2.68 -9.87
C TYR A 57 10.05 3.14 -9.70
N TYR A 58 9.28 2.35 -8.97
CA TYR A 58 7.84 2.52 -8.89
C TYR A 58 7.35 2.31 -7.47
N LEU A 59 6.26 2.97 -7.12
CA LEU A 59 5.49 2.65 -5.90
C LEU A 59 4.21 1.92 -6.29
N ALA A 60 3.92 0.88 -5.55
CA ALA A 60 2.62 0.24 -5.54
C ALA A 60 1.97 0.46 -4.18
N ILE A 61 0.70 0.78 -4.18
CA ILE A 61 -0.06 1.11 -2.97
C ILE A 61 -1.20 0.11 -2.86
N ALA A 62 -1.38 -0.42 -1.65
CA ALA A 62 -2.50 -1.32 -1.37
C ALA A 62 -3.15 -0.95 -0.04
N MET A 63 -4.42 -1.28 0.09
CA MET A 63 -5.20 -1.09 1.31
C MET A 63 -5.80 -2.41 1.71
N HIS A 64 -5.65 -2.77 2.98
CA HIS A 64 -6.17 -4.00 3.55
C HIS A 64 -7.26 -3.67 4.55
N ASP A 65 -8.38 -4.37 4.47
CA ASP A 65 -9.42 -4.31 5.50
C ASP A 65 -8.94 -5.11 6.71
N ILE A 66 -8.68 -4.42 7.82
CA ILE A 66 -8.08 -5.05 8.99
C ILE A 66 -9.05 -6.02 9.66
N LYS A 67 -10.32 -5.64 9.78
CA LYS A 67 -11.31 -6.42 10.50
C LYS A 67 -11.78 -7.64 9.72
N ARG A 68 -11.99 -7.46 8.42
CA ARG A 68 -12.51 -8.53 7.54
C ARG A 68 -11.41 -9.34 6.89
N GLY A 69 -10.21 -8.78 6.83
CA GLY A 69 -9.09 -9.36 6.10
C GLY A 69 -9.19 -9.11 4.60
N GLY A 70 -8.07 -9.26 3.93
CA GLY A 70 -7.99 -9.15 2.48
C GLY A 70 -7.72 -7.74 1.96
N VAL A 71 -7.41 -7.69 0.68
CA VAL A 71 -7.06 -6.46 -0.03
C VAL A 71 -8.33 -5.78 -0.50
N THR A 72 -8.52 -4.53 -0.08
CA THR A 72 -9.63 -3.69 -0.53
C THR A 72 -9.30 -2.96 -1.82
N TYR A 73 -8.04 -2.57 -1.97
CA TYR A 73 -7.54 -1.84 -3.13
C TYR A 73 -6.07 -2.17 -3.36
N ASP A 74 -5.68 -2.21 -4.62
CA ASP A 74 -4.30 -2.41 -5.04
C ASP A 74 -4.10 -1.65 -6.35
N THR A 75 -2.99 -0.95 -6.49
CA THR A 75 -2.65 -0.28 -7.75
C THR A 75 -2.49 -1.28 -8.91
N GLY A 76 -2.23 -2.56 -8.60
CA GLY A 76 -2.11 -3.61 -9.62
C GLY A 76 -1.02 -3.28 -10.64
N ALA A 77 -1.38 -3.31 -11.92
CA ALA A 77 -0.47 -2.97 -13.01
C ALA A 77 -0.21 -1.46 -13.13
N ASN A 78 -0.97 -0.62 -12.43
CA ASN A 78 -0.86 0.84 -12.50
C ASN A 78 0.07 1.37 -11.42
N VAL A 79 1.28 0.85 -11.36
CA VAL A 79 2.31 1.32 -10.43
C VAL A 79 2.69 2.77 -10.76
N ILE A 80 3.05 3.50 -9.73
CA ILE A 80 3.38 4.93 -9.83
C ILE A 80 4.87 5.07 -10.09
N LYS A 81 5.23 5.57 -11.28
CA LYS A 81 6.64 5.78 -11.64
C LYS A 81 7.20 7.00 -10.94
N LEU A 82 8.39 6.85 -10.36
CA LEU A 82 9.10 7.92 -9.68
C LEU A 82 10.47 8.12 -10.28
N ASN A 83 10.93 9.37 -10.26
CA ASN A 83 12.21 9.77 -10.86
C ASN A 83 13.17 10.41 -9.88
N GLN A 84 12.72 10.73 -8.67
CA GLN A 84 13.56 11.37 -7.66
C GLN A 84 14.39 10.32 -6.92
N HIS A 85 15.63 10.68 -6.59
CA HIS A 85 16.56 9.81 -5.89
C HIS A 85 17.01 10.49 -4.58
N GLY A 86 17.57 9.68 -3.69
CA GLY A 86 17.97 10.13 -2.37
C GLY A 86 16.85 10.03 -1.35
N HIS A 87 16.81 10.94 -0.42
CA HIS A 87 15.74 11.03 0.57
C HIS A 87 14.56 11.79 -0.04
N CYS A 88 13.46 11.12 -0.22
CA CYS A 88 12.30 11.64 -0.94
C CYS A 88 11.04 11.59 -0.09
N LYS A 89 10.14 12.55 -0.33
CA LYS A 89 8.80 12.60 0.25
C LYS A 89 7.81 12.85 -0.89
N VAL A 90 6.87 11.96 -1.06
CA VAL A 90 5.84 12.06 -2.10
C VAL A 90 4.47 12.02 -1.44
N LYS A 91 3.63 13.00 -1.75
CA LYS A 91 2.29 13.13 -1.16
C LYS A 91 1.25 12.53 -2.07
N PHE A 92 0.27 11.89 -1.47
CA PHE A 92 -0.86 11.27 -2.16
C PHE A 92 -2.15 11.61 -1.44
N GLU A 93 -3.26 11.50 -2.16
CA GLU A 93 -4.59 11.62 -1.57
C GLU A 93 -5.51 10.53 -2.11
N VAL A 94 -6.42 10.07 -1.25
CA VAL A 94 -7.40 9.05 -1.58
C VAL A 94 -8.78 9.59 -1.22
N PRO A 95 -9.64 9.83 -2.21
CA PRO A 95 -11.05 10.12 -1.93
C PRO A 95 -11.73 8.90 -1.34
N LEU A 96 -12.49 9.09 -0.27
CA LEU A 96 -13.11 7.98 0.46
C LEU A 96 -14.56 7.72 0.05
N LYS A 97 -15.02 8.34 -1.01
CA LYS A 97 -16.40 8.26 -1.48
C LYS A 97 -16.88 6.83 -1.73
N LEU A 98 -15.98 5.96 -2.18
CA LEU A 98 -16.31 4.57 -2.49
C LEU A 98 -16.20 3.64 -1.28
N PHE A 99 -15.76 4.13 -0.13
CA PHE A 99 -15.49 3.30 1.03
C PHE A 99 -16.73 3.17 1.91
N ASN A 100 -17.00 1.95 2.35
CA ASN A 100 -17.88 1.71 3.49
C ASN A 100 -17.09 1.84 4.78
N ASN A 101 -17.79 1.78 5.91
CA ASN A 101 -17.16 1.85 7.23
C ASN A 101 -16.17 0.70 7.41
N GLY A 102 -15.02 1.00 7.96
CA GLY A 102 -13.98 0.02 8.21
C GLY A 102 -12.71 0.65 8.71
N GLU A 103 -11.77 -0.20 9.06
CA GLU A 103 -10.40 0.17 9.39
C GLU A 103 -9.48 -0.40 8.31
N PHE A 104 -8.64 0.45 7.76
CA PHE A 104 -7.84 0.11 6.59
C PHE A 104 -6.36 0.33 6.89
N LYS A 105 -5.56 -0.67 6.57
CA LYS A 105 -4.11 -0.58 6.62
C LYS A 105 -3.60 -0.23 5.24
N LEU A 106 -2.97 0.91 5.13
CA LEU A 106 -2.34 1.39 3.91
C LEU A 106 -0.90 0.92 3.89
N VAL A 107 -0.53 0.20 2.85
CA VAL A 107 0.82 -0.33 2.65
C VAL A 107 1.36 0.08 1.30
N VAL A 108 2.69 0.17 1.23
CA VAL A 108 3.40 0.59 0.02
C VAL A 108 4.54 -0.37 -0.22
N SER A 109 4.79 -0.69 -1.48
CA SER A 109 6.02 -1.35 -1.90
C SER A 109 6.77 -0.48 -2.91
N LEU A 110 8.09 -0.47 -2.79
CA LEU A 110 8.98 0.11 -3.79
C LEU A 110 9.43 -1.00 -4.73
N ARG A 111 9.30 -0.77 -6.02
CA ARG A 111 9.46 -1.81 -7.04
C ARG A 111 10.36 -1.31 -8.17
N THR A 112 11.08 -2.25 -8.78
CA THR A 112 11.89 -1.98 -9.97
C THR A 112 11.40 -2.85 -11.11
N GLN A 113 11.72 -2.45 -12.33
CA GLN A 113 11.35 -3.22 -13.51
C GLN A 113 12.07 -4.57 -13.51
N ASN A 114 11.32 -5.63 -13.82
CA ASN A 114 11.90 -6.96 -13.97
C ASN A 114 12.83 -7.00 -15.17
N ALA A 115 14.02 -7.61 -14.99
CA ALA A 115 15.04 -7.65 -16.03
C ALA A 115 14.63 -8.52 -17.23
N GLU A 116 13.84 -9.57 -17.00
CA GLU A 116 13.44 -10.53 -18.02
C GLU A 116 12.11 -10.16 -18.68
N ASN A 117 11.21 -9.52 -17.94
CA ASN A 117 9.88 -9.14 -18.43
C ASN A 117 9.60 -7.68 -18.09
N PRO A 118 9.71 -6.75 -19.07
CA PRO A 118 9.50 -5.33 -18.82
C PRO A 118 8.05 -4.95 -18.45
N ASN A 119 7.11 -5.87 -18.59
CA ASN A 119 5.72 -5.64 -18.16
C ASN A 119 5.50 -5.95 -16.70
N LEU A 120 6.49 -6.48 -15.99
CA LEU A 120 6.44 -6.82 -14.58
C LEU A 120 7.39 -5.97 -13.77
N THR A 121 7.08 -5.84 -12.49
CA THR A 121 7.96 -5.19 -11.52
C THR A 121 8.28 -6.15 -10.39
N ASP A 122 9.50 -6.03 -9.85
CA ASP A 122 9.96 -6.79 -8.70
C ASP A 122 9.90 -5.93 -7.46
N MET A 123 9.47 -6.51 -6.35
CA MET A 123 9.44 -5.83 -5.06
C MET A 123 10.86 -5.70 -4.51
N VAL A 124 11.26 -4.48 -4.18
CA VAL A 124 12.56 -4.20 -3.55
C VAL A 124 12.40 -4.01 -2.05
N ALA A 125 11.37 -3.29 -1.65
CA ALA A 125 11.08 -3.02 -0.25
C ALA A 125 9.57 -2.83 -0.08
N PHE A 126 9.10 -2.99 1.16
CA PHE A 126 7.69 -2.79 1.49
C PHE A 126 7.55 -2.30 2.92
N THR A 127 6.42 -1.67 3.22
CA THR A 127 6.06 -1.29 4.60
C THR A 127 5.45 -2.49 5.33
N ASN A 128 5.71 -2.56 6.63
CA ASN A 128 5.14 -3.54 7.54
C ASN A 128 4.27 -2.84 8.60
N ASP A 129 3.94 -3.54 9.68
CA ASP A 129 3.08 -3.01 10.73
C ASP A 129 3.72 -1.83 11.50
N ASP A 130 5.04 -1.71 11.49
CA ASP A 130 5.75 -0.62 12.19
C ASP A 130 5.79 0.68 11.40
N ASN A 131 5.71 0.61 10.08
CA ASN A 131 5.89 1.77 9.20
C ASN A 131 4.77 1.95 8.18
N CYS A 132 3.70 1.19 8.30
CA CYS A 132 2.47 1.38 7.53
C CYS A 132 1.62 2.51 8.14
N CYS A 133 0.47 2.76 7.54
CA CYS A 133 -0.48 3.74 8.02
C CYS A 133 -1.86 3.09 8.15
N ILE A 134 -2.59 3.44 9.21
CA ILE A 134 -3.95 2.95 9.44
C ILE A 134 -4.88 4.14 9.48
N PHE A 135 -6.00 4.05 8.76
CA PHE A 135 -7.07 5.03 8.83
C PHE A 135 -8.42 4.31 8.92
N ALA A 136 -9.41 5.01 9.41
CA ALA A 136 -10.75 4.48 9.56
C ALA A 136 -11.77 5.37 8.86
N VAL A 137 -12.75 4.73 8.24
CA VAL A 137 -13.95 5.39 7.72
C VAL A 137 -15.09 5.09 8.68
N ARG A 138 -15.72 6.13 9.19
CA ARG A 138 -16.85 6.07 10.11
C ARG A 138 -17.89 7.08 9.65
N ASP A 139 -18.99 6.60 9.14
CA ASP A 139 -20.07 7.45 8.63
C ASP A 139 -21.41 6.78 8.89
N GLU A 140 -22.34 7.51 9.45
CA GLU A 140 -23.69 7.00 9.73
C GLU A 140 -24.47 6.67 8.45
N ARG A 141 -24.07 7.28 7.33
CA ARG A 141 -24.71 7.08 6.02
C ARG A 141 -24.24 5.84 5.29
N THR A 142 -23.13 5.24 5.75
CA THR A 142 -22.56 4.03 5.15
C THR A 142 -22.69 2.87 6.12
N ARG A 143 -22.42 1.68 5.64
CA ARG A 143 -22.61 0.45 6.39
C ARG A 143 -21.31 -0.29 6.61
N ASP A 144 -21.32 -1.22 7.53
CA ASP A 144 -20.16 -2.06 7.84
C ASP A 144 -20.06 -3.25 6.87
N TYR A 145 -20.13 -2.95 5.58
CA TYR A 145 -19.98 -3.96 4.54
C TYR A 145 -18.54 -3.97 4.00
N ALA A 146 -18.10 -5.16 3.63
CA ALA A 146 -16.77 -5.33 3.03
C ALA A 146 -16.66 -4.69 1.64
N LEU A 147 -17.78 -4.53 0.95
CA LEU A 147 -17.81 -4.01 -0.41
C LEU A 147 -17.79 -2.49 -0.44
N LEU A 148 -17.54 -1.95 -1.62
CA LEU A 148 -17.56 -0.53 -1.85
C LEU A 148 -18.94 0.06 -1.60
N ASN A 149 -18.99 1.37 -1.41
CA ASN A 149 -20.23 2.11 -1.31
C ASN A 149 -21.09 1.83 -2.56
N ASP A 150 -22.39 1.65 -2.37
CA ASP A 150 -23.35 1.23 -3.40
C ASP A 150 -23.42 2.17 -4.61
N ASN A 151 -23.02 3.43 -4.47
CA ASN A 151 -22.95 4.36 -5.58
C ASN A 151 -21.91 3.96 -6.66
N ALA A 152 -20.96 3.09 -6.33
CA ALA A 152 -19.93 2.66 -7.24
C ALA A 152 -20.35 1.50 -8.14
N LEU A 153 -21.40 0.79 -7.76
CA LEU A 153 -21.85 -0.42 -8.46
C LEU A 153 -23.28 -0.26 -8.91
N GLN A 154 -23.52 -0.39 -10.19
CA GLN A 154 -24.85 -0.38 -10.77
C GLN A 154 -25.19 -1.73 -11.37
N ILE A 155 -26.28 -2.32 -10.90
CA ILE A 155 -26.77 -3.59 -11.42
C ILE A 155 -27.96 -3.28 -12.33
N LYS A 156 -27.87 -3.68 -13.59
CA LYS A 156 -28.92 -3.44 -14.58
C LYS A 156 -29.55 -4.77 -14.98
N GLN A 157 -30.88 -4.74 -15.10
CA GLN A 157 -31.60 -5.84 -15.72
C GLN A 157 -31.44 -5.79 -17.23
N ILE A 158 -31.08 -6.91 -17.81
CA ILE A 158 -31.02 -7.07 -19.27
C ILE A 158 -32.12 -7.99 -19.75
N ARG A 159 -32.48 -7.89 -20.99
CA ARG A 159 -33.53 -8.70 -21.59
C ARG A 159 -32.96 -9.75 -22.55
#